data_87862ba35c3388c892731b72f1975192
#
_entry.id   87862ba35c3388c892731b72f1975192
#
_cell.length_a   1.000
_cell.length_b   1.000
_cell.length_c   1.000
_cell.angle_alpha   90.00
_cell.angle_beta   90.00
_cell.angle_gamma   90.00
#
_symmetry.space_group_name_H-M   'P 1'
#
loop_
_entity.id
_entity.type
_entity.pdbx_description
1 polymer ?
#
loop_
_entity_poly.entity_id
_entity_poly.type
_entity_poly.pdbx_seq_one_letter_code
_entity_poly.pdbx_strand_id
1 'polypeptide(L)'
;MSDYIHPITIEAAIEVASNLRDDDYREVKEGHGHEPLLYIPASAFCGDTVWFEVPNGRTAGLAGVQEGGLIWMLCTNAIHEDPLTFAREAKRFVESRKEELLWNIVDKRNAAHLKLLKFLGFKFLRELKHGPNQLTFIEFCRVRTSINDLDGNRDGRPSR
;
A
#
# COMPACT_ATOMS: atom_id res chain seq x y z
N MET A 1 -4.75 -2.35 -19.27
CA MET A 1 -4.56 -3.22 -18.11
C MET A 1 -3.12 -3.65 -18.02
N SER A 2 -2.57 -3.68 -16.82
CA SER A 2 -1.20 -4.14 -16.61
C SER A 2 -1.13 -5.66 -16.61
N ASP A 3 -0.09 -6.21 -17.23
CA ASP A 3 0.18 -7.64 -17.19
C ASP A 3 0.77 -8.09 -15.84
N TYR A 4 1.07 -7.14 -14.96
CA TYR A 4 1.71 -7.39 -13.66
C TYR A 4 0.79 -7.16 -12.46
N ILE A 5 -0.44 -6.74 -12.69
CA ILE A 5 -1.46 -6.57 -11.65
C ILE A 5 -2.59 -7.55 -11.92
N HIS A 6 -2.88 -8.40 -10.92
CA HIS A 6 -3.86 -9.47 -11.05
C HIS A 6 -4.91 -9.40 -9.95
N PRO A 7 -6.16 -9.84 -10.23
CA PRO A 7 -7.16 -9.99 -9.16
C PRO A 7 -6.67 -10.95 -8.09
N ILE A 8 -7.04 -10.71 -6.85
CA ILE A 8 -6.63 -11.53 -5.72
C ILE A 8 -7.06 -12.99 -5.89
N THR A 9 -6.18 -13.90 -5.52
CA THR A 9 -6.45 -15.33 -5.39
C THR A 9 -5.99 -15.81 -4.02
N ILE A 10 -6.55 -16.92 -3.55
CA ILE A 10 -6.13 -17.48 -2.26
C ILE A 10 -4.66 -17.94 -2.32
N GLU A 11 -4.23 -18.45 -3.46
CA GLU A 11 -2.85 -18.91 -3.68
C GLU A 11 -1.87 -17.75 -3.52
N ALA A 12 -2.16 -16.60 -4.16
CA ALA A 12 -1.31 -15.42 -4.05
C ALA A 12 -1.28 -14.89 -2.61
N ALA A 13 -2.41 -14.87 -1.93
CA ALA A 13 -2.49 -14.42 -0.54
C ALA A 13 -1.62 -15.29 0.38
N ILE A 14 -1.70 -16.61 0.24
CA ILE A 14 -0.90 -17.53 1.03
C ILE A 14 0.59 -17.41 0.70
N GLU A 15 0.92 -17.28 -0.58
CA GLU A 15 2.30 -17.14 -1.02
C GLU A 15 2.95 -15.90 -0.41
N VAL A 16 2.28 -14.75 -0.48
CA VAL A 16 2.81 -13.52 0.12
C VAL A 16 2.91 -13.65 1.64
N ALA A 17 1.87 -14.17 2.30
CA ALA A 17 1.87 -14.35 3.75
C ALA A 17 2.99 -15.27 4.23
N SER A 18 3.37 -16.25 3.41
CA SER A 18 4.43 -17.22 3.73
C SER A 18 5.84 -16.70 3.41
N ASN A 19 5.96 -15.64 2.63
CA ASN A 19 7.24 -15.16 2.11
C ASN A 19 7.42 -13.64 2.28
N LEU A 20 6.87 -13.06 3.33
CA LEU A 20 6.99 -11.63 3.59
C LEU A 20 8.44 -11.21 3.72
N ARG A 21 8.76 -10.01 3.23
CA ARG A 21 10.01 -9.32 3.59
C ARG A 21 10.09 -9.20 5.10
N ASP A 22 11.29 -9.22 5.64
CA ASP A 22 11.50 -9.12 7.10
C ASP A 22 10.80 -7.91 7.72
N ASP A 23 10.90 -6.75 7.07
CA ASP A 23 10.27 -5.53 7.59
C ASP A 23 8.74 -5.60 7.54
N ASP A 24 8.18 -6.21 6.51
CA ASP A 24 6.73 -6.40 6.41
C ASP A 24 6.22 -7.43 7.42
N TYR A 25 6.99 -8.50 7.63
CA TYR A 25 6.69 -9.47 8.68
C TYR A 25 6.68 -8.81 10.06
N ARG A 26 7.70 -8.01 10.37
CA ARG A 26 7.78 -7.30 11.65
C ARG A 26 6.63 -6.32 11.83
N GLU A 27 6.24 -5.62 10.78
CA GLU A 27 5.12 -4.68 10.84
C GLU A 27 3.83 -5.40 11.21
N VAL A 28 3.53 -6.53 10.58
CA VAL A 28 2.33 -7.32 10.87
C VAL A 28 2.41 -7.98 12.24
N LYS A 29 3.51 -8.67 12.53
CA LYS A 29 3.66 -9.48 13.75
C LYS A 29 3.91 -8.63 15.00
N GLU A 30 4.94 -7.79 14.96
CA GLU A 30 5.33 -6.97 16.11
C GLU A 30 4.54 -5.67 16.18
N GLY A 31 4.29 -5.04 15.04
CA GLY A 31 3.63 -3.75 14.96
C GLY A 31 2.13 -3.85 15.22
N HIS A 32 1.43 -4.65 14.45
CA HIS A 32 -0.02 -4.82 14.59
C HIS A 32 -0.41 -5.94 15.56
N GLY A 33 0.50 -6.84 15.87
CA GLY A 33 0.22 -7.96 16.77
C GLY A 33 -0.59 -9.07 16.13
N HIS A 34 -0.49 -9.24 14.81
CA HIS A 34 -1.23 -10.24 14.06
C HIS A 34 -0.34 -11.39 13.58
N GLU A 35 -0.93 -12.57 13.44
CA GLU A 35 -0.27 -13.70 12.80
C GLU A 35 -0.43 -13.57 11.27
N PRO A 36 0.67 -13.41 10.49
CA PRO A 36 0.56 -13.15 9.05
C PRO A 36 -0.25 -14.19 8.27
N LEU A 37 -0.07 -15.48 8.56
CA LEU A 37 -0.76 -16.55 7.84
C LEU A 37 -2.28 -16.58 8.10
N LEU A 38 -2.74 -15.98 9.19
CA LEU A 38 -4.17 -15.85 9.49
C LEU A 38 -4.70 -14.49 9.02
N TYR A 39 -3.96 -13.43 9.32
CA TYR A 39 -4.41 -12.06 9.09
C TYR A 39 -4.41 -11.68 7.61
N ILE A 40 -3.37 -12.04 6.86
CA ILE A 40 -3.21 -11.60 5.47
C ILE A 40 -4.26 -12.25 4.55
N PRO A 41 -4.48 -13.58 4.56
CA PRO A 41 -5.54 -14.16 3.74
C PRO A 41 -6.94 -13.64 4.10
N ALA A 42 -7.21 -13.41 5.38
CA ALA A 42 -8.49 -12.85 5.80
C ALA A 42 -8.67 -11.42 5.30
N SER A 43 -7.64 -10.57 5.42
CA SER A 43 -7.67 -9.18 4.97
C SER A 43 -7.75 -9.07 3.45
N ALA A 44 -7.12 -9.98 2.73
CA ALA A 44 -7.09 -9.98 1.27
C ALA A 44 -8.48 -10.06 0.64
N PHE A 45 -9.45 -10.64 1.34
CA PHE A 45 -10.82 -10.78 0.85
C PHE A 45 -11.79 -9.78 1.49
N CYS A 46 -11.26 -8.76 2.17
CA CYS A 46 -12.04 -7.66 2.75
C CYS A 46 -11.82 -6.38 1.95
N GLY A 47 -12.55 -6.18 0.85
CA GLY A 47 -12.42 -5.02 -0.01
C GLY A 47 -11.79 -5.38 -1.36
N ASP A 48 -11.24 -4.37 -2.04
CA ASP A 48 -10.62 -4.55 -3.35
C ASP A 48 -9.14 -4.85 -3.18
N THR A 49 -8.72 -6.06 -3.54
CA THR A 49 -7.33 -6.50 -3.41
C THR A 49 -6.80 -7.03 -4.72
N VAL A 50 -5.56 -6.72 -5.01
CA VAL A 50 -4.80 -7.22 -6.16
C VAL A 50 -3.49 -7.83 -5.69
N TRP A 51 -2.89 -8.65 -6.54
CA TRP A 51 -1.52 -9.10 -6.32
C TRP A 51 -0.63 -8.66 -7.49
N PHE A 52 0.63 -8.44 -7.18
CA PHE A 52 1.63 -7.95 -8.13
C PHE A 52 2.59 -9.06 -8.51
N GLU A 53 2.85 -9.16 -9.80
CA GLU A 53 3.86 -10.03 -10.36
C GLU A 53 5.06 -9.19 -10.81
N VAL A 54 6.26 -9.75 -10.74
CA VAL A 54 7.45 -9.15 -11.35
C VAL A 54 7.82 -9.92 -12.63
N PRO A 55 8.64 -9.33 -13.53
CA PRO A 55 8.90 -9.93 -14.85
C PRO A 55 9.38 -11.38 -14.87
N ASN A 56 10.02 -11.85 -13.78
CA ASN A 56 10.44 -13.25 -13.68
C ASN A 56 9.31 -14.22 -13.26
N GLY A 57 8.08 -13.74 -13.14
CA GLY A 57 6.93 -14.54 -12.77
C GLY A 57 6.69 -14.72 -11.27
N ARG A 58 7.55 -14.13 -10.42
CA ARG A 58 7.40 -14.24 -8.97
C ARG A 58 6.33 -13.29 -8.44
N THR A 59 5.65 -13.70 -7.40
CA THR A 59 4.67 -12.87 -6.68
C THR A 59 5.41 -11.85 -5.82
N ALA A 60 5.19 -10.58 -6.09
CA ALA A 60 5.90 -9.49 -5.42
C ALA A 60 5.17 -8.94 -4.20
N GLY A 61 3.84 -8.99 -4.20
CA GLY A 61 3.09 -8.47 -3.07
C GLY A 61 1.59 -8.41 -3.31
N LEU A 62 0.90 -7.94 -2.29
CA LEU A 62 -0.53 -7.67 -2.31
C LEU A 62 -0.74 -6.19 -2.02
N ALA A 63 -1.77 -5.62 -2.61
CA ALA A 63 -2.29 -4.32 -2.22
C ALA A 63 -3.81 -4.38 -2.16
N GLY A 64 -4.38 -3.73 -1.16
CA GLY A 64 -5.82 -3.69 -0.99
C GLY A 64 -6.31 -2.34 -0.51
N VAL A 65 -7.57 -2.04 -0.82
CA VAL A 65 -8.28 -0.87 -0.32
C VAL A 65 -9.58 -1.35 0.27
N GLN A 66 -9.76 -1.09 1.56
CA GLN A 66 -10.97 -1.42 2.28
C GLN A 66 -11.90 -0.21 2.34
N GLU A 67 -13.15 -0.44 2.73
CA GLU A 67 -14.14 0.61 2.91
C GLU A 67 -13.57 1.75 3.77
N GLY A 68 -13.83 3.00 3.35
CA GLY A 68 -13.29 4.18 4.01
C GLY A 68 -11.92 4.60 3.53
N GLY A 69 -11.36 3.95 2.50
CA GLY A 69 -10.10 4.33 1.89
C GLY A 69 -8.86 3.80 2.61
N LEU A 70 -9.01 2.81 3.47
CA LEU A 70 -7.89 2.18 4.16
C LEU A 70 -7.08 1.36 3.14
N ILE A 71 -5.92 1.88 2.75
CA ILE A 71 -5.01 1.23 1.80
C ILE A 71 -3.91 0.49 2.55
N TRP A 72 -3.56 -0.69 2.05
CA TRP A 72 -2.47 -1.47 2.62
C TRP A 72 -1.69 -2.19 1.52
N MET A 73 -0.44 -2.49 1.80
CA MET A 73 0.44 -3.22 0.88
C MET A 73 1.43 -4.06 1.69
N LEU A 74 1.61 -5.30 1.28
CA LEU A 74 2.55 -6.23 1.89
C LEU A 74 3.32 -6.95 0.79
N CYS A 75 4.63 -7.04 0.95
CA CYS A 75 5.52 -7.46 -0.13
C CYS A 75 6.42 -8.64 0.26
N THR A 76 6.86 -9.34 -0.77
CA THR A 76 7.93 -10.34 -0.69
C THR A 76 9.25 -9.70 -1.13
N ASN A 77 10.36 -10.42 -0.97
CA ASN A 77 11.67 -9.97 -1.45
C ASN A 77 11.76 -9.86 -2.98
N ALA A 78 10.77 -10.38 -3.70
CA ALA A 78 10.72 -10.25 -5.16
C ALA A 78 10.68 -8.79 -5.64
N ILE A 79 10.23 -7.85 -4.81
CA ILE A 79 10.25 -6.42 -5.17
C ILE A 79 11.67 -5.88 -5.40
N HIS A 80 12.69 -6.53 -4.82
CA HIS A 80 14.09 -6.12 -4.97
C HIS A 80 14.72 -6.63 -6.27
N GLU A 81 14.07 -7.56 -6.96
CA GLU A 81 14.56 -8.10 -8.23
C GLU A 81 14.27 -7.16 -9.40
N ASP A 82 13.14 -6.46 -9.37
CA ASP A 82 12.81 -5.43 -10.34
C ASP A 82 12.04 -4.29 -9.64
N PRO A 83 12.73 -3.46 -8.87
CA PRO A 83 12.08 -2.43 -8.06
C PRO A 83 11.40 -1.35 -8.90
N LEU A 84 11.90 -1.05 -10.10
CA LEU A 84 11.30 -0.03 -10.96
C LEU A 84 9.96 -0.49 -11.52
N THR A 85 9.87 -1.73 -12.01
CA THR A 85 8.61 -2.29 -12.50
C THR A 85 7.60 -2.35 -11.37
N PHE A 86 8.00 -2.85 -10.21
CA PHE A 86 7.11 -2.93 -9.05
C PHE A 86 6.59 -1.54 -8.65
N ALA A 87 7.47 -0.55 -8.53
CA ALA A 87 7.09 0.80 -8.13
C ALA A 87 6.11 1.44 -9.13
N ARG A 88 6.35 1.26 -10.42
CA ARG A 88 5.46 1.76 -11.47
C ARG A 88 4.07 1.11 -11.40
N GLU A 89 4.02 -0.19 -11.17
CA GLU A 89 2.75 -0.91 -11.08
C GLU A 89 1.99 -0.53 -9.81
N ALA A 90 2.68 -0.37 -8.68
CA ALA A 90 2.10 0.13 -7.45
C ALA A 90 1.51 1.54 -7.66
N LYS A 91 2.22 2.41 -8.38
CA LYS A 91 1.75 3.75 -8.71
C LYS A 91 0.50 3.70 -9.61
N ARG A 92 0.50 2.81 -10.60
CA ARG A 92 -0.66 2.60 -11.47
C ARG A 92 -1.88 2.18 -10.67
N PHE A 93 -1.71 1.26 -9.73
CA PHE A 93 -2.78 0.82 -8.84
C PHE A 93 -3.35 1.98 -8.02
N VAL A 94 -2.48 2.75 -7.36
CA VAL A 94 -2.91 3.89 -6.53
C VAL A 94 -3.62 4.96 -7.37
N GLU A 95 -3.08 5.30 -8.53
CA GLU A 95 -3.68 6.31 -9.43
C GLU A 95 -5.00 5.86 -10.05
N SER A 96 -5.24 4.56 -10.15
CA SER A 96 -6.50 4.02 -10.65
C SER A 96 -7.63 4.05 -9.63
N ARG A 97 -7.31 4.30 -8.35
CA ARG A 97 -8.31 4.31 -7.28
C ARG A 97 -9.21 5.54 -7.36
N LYS A 98 -10.47 5.35 -7.00
CA LYS A 98 -11.51 6.38 -7.07
C LYS A 98 -11.80 7.04 -5.73
N GLU A 99 -11.28 6.49 -4.64
CA GLU A 99 -11.46 7.05 -3.31
C GLU A 99 -10.83 8.45 -3.23
N GLU A 100 -11.54 9.40 -2.65
CA GLU A 100 -11.04 10.77 -2.46
C GLU A 100 -9.89 10.81 -1.46
N LEU A 101 -9.91 9.91 -0.49
CA LEU A 101 -8.88 9.79 0.53
C LEU A 101 -8.41 8.35 0.65
N LEU A 102 -7.11 8.13 0.51
CA LEU A 102 -6.44 6.89 0.85
C LEU A 102 -5.55 7.14 2.06
N TRP A 103 -5.58 6.27 3.05
CA TRP A 103 -4.85 6.50 4.30
C TRP A 103 -4.50 5.18 4.99
N ASN A 104 -3.50 5.22 5.83
CA ASN A 104 -3.15 4.16 6.79
C ASN A 104 -2.00 4.64 7.67
N ILE A 105 -1.44 3.72 8.44
CA ILE A 105 -0.22 3.90 9.22
C ILE A 105 0.82 2.89 8.74
N VAL A 106 2.09 3.25 8.86
CA VAL A 106 3.22 2.42 8.47
C VAL A 106 4.25 2.40 9.58
N ASP A 107 4.86 1.24 9.82
CA ASP A 107 5.94 1.10 10.80
C ASP A 107 7.12 1.98 10.40
N LYS A 108 7.55 2.87 11.29
CA LYS A 108 8.65 3.80 11.04
C LYS A 108 9.95 3.10 10.66
N ARG A 109 10.12 1.85 11.08
CA ARG A 109 11.30 1.04 10.77
C ARG A 109 11.31 0.52 9.32
N ASN A 110 10.16 0.51 8.64
CA ASN A 110 10.04 -0.04 7.29
C ASN A 110 10.48 0.98 6.24
N ALA A 111 11.78 1.18 6.12
CA ALA A 111 12.37 2.21 5.27
C ALA A 111 11.99 2.08 3.79
N ALA A 112 11.92 0.86 3.26
CA ALA A 112 11.54 0.63 1.87
C ALA A 112 10.09 1.07 1.61
N HIS A 113 9.17 0.80 2.54
CA HIS A 113 7.79 1.26 2.42
C HIS A 113 7.67 2.78 2.54
N LEU A 114 8.41 3.41 3.44
CA LEU A 114 8.43 4.87 3.54
C LEU A 114 8.86 5.52 2.22
N LYS A 115 9.90 4.98 1.60
CA LYS A 115 10.38 5.45 0.31
C LYS A 115 9.35 5.25 -0.80
N LEU A 116 8.71 4.08 -0.82
CA LEU A 116 7.67 3.78 -1.80
C LEU A 116 6.47 4.72 -1.64
N LEU A 117 6.01 4.95 -0.41
CA LEU A 117 4.89 5.84 -0.15
C LEU A 117 5.14 7.26 -0.65
N LYS A 118 6.35 7.80 -0.49
CA LYS A 118 6.73 9.09 -1.05
C LYS A 118 6.63 9.09 -2.57
N PHE A 119 7.15 8.04 -3.21
CA PHE A 119 7.08 7.90 -4.67
C PHE A 119 5.63 7.83 -5.16
N LEU A 120 4.75 7.18 -4.40
CA LEU A 120 3.33 7.05 -4.73
C LEU A 120 2.52 8.33 -4.48
N GLY A 121 3.13 9.37 -3.93
CA GLY A 121 2.47 10.65 -3.70
C GLY A 121 1.76 10.78 -2.37
N PHE A 122 2.02 9.90 -1.42
CA PHE A 122 1.47 10.01 -0.07
C PHE A 122 2.23 11.05 0.75
N LYS A 123 1.50 11.70 1.65
CA LYS A 123 2.05 12.63 2.63
C LYS A 123 2.08 11.99 4.00
N PHE A 124 3.15 12.23 4.75
CA PHE A 124 3.25 11.82 6.13
C PHE A 124 2.69 12.91 7.03
N LEU A 125 1.82 12.52 7.97
CA LEU A 125 1.07 13.45 8.81
C LEU A 125 1.64 13.55 10.21
N ARG A 126 1.78 12.44 10.92
CA ARG A 126 2.24 12.42 12.30
C ARG A 126 2.77 11.04 12.68
N GLU A 127 3.55 11.03 13.74
CA GLU A 127 3.96 9.79 14.41
C GLU A 127 2.99 9.45 15.54
N LEU A 128 2.76 8.15 15.74
CA LEU A 128 1.92 7.66 16.84
C LEU A 128 2.46 6.32 17.34
N LYS A 129 2.12 6.00 18.56
CA LYS A 129 2.40 4.68 19.14
C LYS A 129 1.24 3.74 18.82
N HIS A 130 1.56 2.52 18.43
CA HIS A 130 0.55 1.58 17.96
C HIS A 130 0.89 0.14 18.34
N GLY A 131 -0.18 -0.65 18.50
CA GLY A 131 -0.10 -2.10 18.70
C GLY A 131 0.34 -2.53 20.10
N PRO A 132 0.47 -3.85 20.30
CA PRO A 132 0.76 -4.40 21.63
C PRO A 132 2.13 -3.99 22.16
N ASN A 133 3.08 -3.68 21.29
CA ASN A 133 4.43 -3.28 21.68
C ASN A 133 4.64 -1.76 21.67
N GLN A 134 3.59 -0.98 21.39
CA GLN A 134 3.64 0.50 21.34
C GLN A 134 4.81 1.01 20.48
N LEU A 135 4.95 0.43 19.29
CA LEU A 135 5.96 0.82 18.34
C LEU A 135 5.56 2.11 17.61
N THR A 136 6.53 2.84 17.10
CA THR A 136 6.28 4.09 16.39
C THR A 136 5.84 3.80 14.96
N PHE A 137 4.65 4.28 14.62
CA PHE A 137 4.09 4.27 13.28
C PHE A 137 3.96 5.70 12.77
N ILE A 138 3.92 5.84 11.45
CA ILE A 138 3.70 7.13 10.78
C ILE A 138 2.37 7.04 10.05
N GLU A 139 1.48 7.99 10.33
CA GLU A 139 0.23 8.14 9.60
C GLU A 139 0.50 8.78 8.24
N PHE A 140 -0.11 8.25 7.19
CA PHE A 140 0.04 8.78 5.84
C PHE A 140 -1.30 8.86 5.14
N CYS A 141 -1.40 9.78 4.19
CA CYS A 141 -2.60 9.91 3.36
C CYS A 141 -2.26 10.44 1.97
N ARG A 142 -3.19 10.19 1.06
CA ARG A 142 -3.19 10.76 -0.28
C ARG A 142 -4.59 11.21 -0.61
N VAL A 143 -4.74 12.50 -0.92
CA VAL A 143 -6.01 13.07 -1.37
C VAL A 143 -6.02 13.04 -2.90
N ARG A 144 -7.09 12.50 -3.47
CA ARG A 144 -7.24 12.45 -4.92
C ARG A 144 -7.46 13.87 -5.46
N THR A 145 -6.62 14.27 -6.42
CA THR A 145 -6.78 15.52 -7.15
C THR A 145 -7.51 15.22 -8.45
N SER A 146 -8.74 15.71 -8.62
CA SER A 146 -9.46 15.57 -9.87
C SER A 146 -9.01 16.66 -10.86
N ILE A 147 -9.21 16.41 -12.18
CA ILE A 147 -8.95 17.41 -13.22
C ILE A 147 -9.81 18.67 -12.97
N ASN A 148 -11.02 18.50 -12.48
CA ASN A 148 -11.92 19.60 -12.16
C ASN A 148 -11.37 20.47 -11.03
N ASP A 149 -10.72 19.90 -10.04
CA ASP A 149 -10.09 20.65 -8.95
C ASP A 149 -8.88 21.44 -9.44
N LEU A 150 -8.15 20.89 -10.40
CA LEU A 150 -7.02 21.58 -11.02
C LEU A 150 -7.50 22.77 -11.86
N ASP A 151 -8.59 22.62 -12.59
CA ASP A 151 -9.17 23.68 -13.40
C ASP A 151 -9.79 24.77 -12.52
N GLY A 152 -10.43 24.41 -11.42
CA GLY A 152 -10.96 25.36 -10.44
C GLY A 152 -9.87 26.20 -9.77
N ASN A 153 -8.69 25.62 -9.64
CA ASN A 153 -7.55 26.31 -9.03
C ASN A 153 -6.76 27.17 -10.03
N ARG A 154 -6.98 26.96 -11.33
CA ARG A 154 -6.37 27.80 -12.38
C ARG A 154 -7.09 29.15 -12.54
N ASP A 155 -8.36 29.17 -12.23
CA ASP A 155 -9.16 30.40 -12.25
C ASP A 155 -8.93 31.27 -11.02
N GLY A 156 -7.85 31.06 -10.27
CA GLY A 156 -7.42 31.77 -9.07
C GLY A 156 -7.54 33.27 -9.10
N ARG A 157 -8.63 33.75 -9.62
CA ARG A 157 -9.04 35.14 -9.47
C ARG A 157 -9.52 35.29 -8.05
N PRO A 158 -8.92 36.20 -7.31
CA PRO A 158 -9.51 36.53 -6.02
C PRO A 158 -10.95 36.88 -6.27
N SER A 159 -11.84 36.20 -5.54
CA SER A 159 -13.23 36.63 -5.48
C SER A 159 -13.25 38.09 -5.13
N ARG A 160 -13.74 38.89 -6.03
CA ARG A 160 -13.93 40.29 -5.77
C ARG A 160 -15.00 40.53 -4.72
#